data_0a93ab71c9d0f8e397eeca66c2d9a7bf
#
_entry.id   0a93ab71c9d0f8e397eeca66c2d9a7bf
#
_cell.length_a   1.000
_cell.length_b   1.000
_cell.length_c   1.000
_cell.angle_alpha   90.00
_cell.angle_beta   90.00
_cell.angle_gamma   90.00
#
_symmetry.space_group_name_H-M   'P 1'
#
loop_
_entity.id
_entity.type
_entity.pdbx_description
1 polymer ?
#
loop_
_entity_poly.entity_id
_entity_poly.type
_entity_poly.pdbx_seq_one_letter_code
_entity_poly.pdbx_strand_id
1 'polypeptide(L)'
;LKEGSFMKTFFTQPIGQLARQNSLGFIVCNVFLLVVGFGELDVPVGLGNLLNFLWGFSLFSIILAGYYLVKDQVPDYWREASAILGGVILVGTFIEISSPEYTLDNGGFVPMYFFWGFNSLIYNLTMRGTGVFRPIYEYLSIFGFISIIIFSGANMFFDYAIPESIQPIFGIGWIAMVIGLGYGSYVAWGDKMSSSTE
;
A
#
# COMPACT_ATOMS: atom_id res chain seq x y z
N LEU A 1 12.54 -28.64 26.28
CA LEU A 1 11.57 -28.32 25.18
C LEU A 1 11.41 -26.83 25.12
N LYS A 2 11.80 -26.21 23.98
CA LYS A 2 11.77 -24.75 23.78
C LYS A 2 10.32 -24.32 23.49
N GLU A 3 9.53 -24.08 24.55
CA GLU A 3 8.13 -23.60 24.43
C GLU A 3 7.99 -22.31 23.60
N GLY A 4 9.02 -21.45 23.59
CA GLY A 4 9.01 -20.23 22.79
C GLY A 4 9.09 -20.45 21.27
N SER A 5 9.61 -21.62 20.81
CA SER A 5 9.71 -21.94 19.38
C SER A 5 8.38 -22.38 18.79
N PHE A 6 7.60 -23.19 19.52
CA PHE A 6 6.31 -23.69 19.05
C PHE A 6 5.27 -22.57 18.90
N MET A 7 5.18 -21.67 19.87
CA MET A 7 4.27 -20.51 19.79
C MET A 7 4.64 -19.56 18.62
N LYS A 8 5.94 -19.29 18.41
CA LYS A 8 6.37 -18.48 17.26
C LYS A 8 5.91 -19.10 15.93
N THR A 9 6.06 -20.40 15.75
CA THR A 9 5.67 -21.08 14.50
C THR A 9 4.16 -21.13 14.32
N PHE A 10 3.40 -21.31 15.39
CA PHE A 10 1.95 -21.41 15.33
C PHE A 10 1.27 -20.10 14.90
N PHE A 11 1.79 -18.94 15.32
CA PHE A 11 1.22 -17.63 14.98
C PHE A 11 1.82 -17.01 13.71
N THR A 12 3.05 -17.31 13.35
CA THR A 12 3.71 -16.70 12.19
C THR A 12 3.24 -17.29 10.85
N GLN A 13 2.96 -18.58 10.78
CA GLN A 13 2.52 -19.19 9.51
C GLN A 13 1.15 -18.68 9.01
N PRO A 14 0.09 -18.65 9.82
CA PRO A 14 -1.20 -18.11 9.38
C PRO A 14 -1.12 -16.63 9.01
N ILE A 15 -0.42 -15.82 9.80
CA ILE A 15 -0.21 -14.39 9.52
C ILE A 15 0.60 -14.20 8.24
N GLY A 16 1.65 -14.99 8.04
CA GLY A 16 2.47 -14.94 6.83
C GLY A 16 1.70 -15.31 5.56
N GLN A 17 0.87 -16.34 5.61
CA GLN A 17 0.00 -16.72 4.50
C GLN A 17 -1.02 -15.63 4.19
N LEU A 18 -1.68 -15.08 5.21
CA LEU A 18 -2.65 -13.99 5.05
C LEU A 18 -1.97 -12.74 4.48
N ALA A 19 -0.80 -12.37 4.97
CA ALA A 19 -0.04 -11.23 4.48
C ALA A 19 0.39 -11.40 3.01
N ARG A 20 0.80 -12.61 2.60
CA ARG A 20 1.10 -12.91 1.20
C ARG A 20 -0.14 -12.84 0.31
N GLN A 21 -1.26 -13.41 0.75
CA GLN A 21 -2.53 -13.32 0.01
C GLN A 21 -2.99 -11.87 -0.13
N ASN A 22 -2.86 -11.08 0.92
CA ASN A 22 -3.18 -9.67 0.90
C ASN A 22 -2.27 -8.88 -0.05
N SER A 23 -0.97 -9.20 -0.11
CA SER A 23 -0.03 -8.60 -1.07
C SER A 23 -0.41 -8.93 -2.51
N LEU A 24 -0.85 -10.15 -2.79
CA LEU A 24 -1.40 -10.53 -4.10
C LEU A 24 -2.69 -9.77 -4.39
N GLY A 25 -3.61 -9.65 -3.42
CA GLY A 25 -4.83 -8.86 -3.54
C GLY A 25 -4.53 -7.41 -3.90
N PHE A 26 -3.56 -6.80 -3.24
CA PHE A 26 -3.09 -5.45 -3.57
C PHE A 26 -2.59 -5.34 -5.01
N ILE A 27 -1.77 -6.28 -5.48
CA ILE A 27 -1.27 -6.31 -6.86
C ILE A 27 -2.42 -6.42 -7.84
N VAL A 28 -3.36 -7.35 -7.62
CA VAL A 28 -4.52 -7.55 -8.50
C VAL A 28 -5.40 -6.32 -8.57
N CYS A 29 -5.72 -5.70 -7.42
CA CYS A 29 -6.49 -4.45 -7.38
C CYS A 29 -5.80 -3.34 -8.17
N ASN A 30 -4.48 -3.19 -8.02
CA ASN A 30 -3.73 -2.17 -8.75
C ASN A 30 -3.67 -2.42 -10.25
N VAL A 31 -3.47 -3.67 -10.68
CA VAL A 31 -3.52 -4.02 -12.11
C VAL A 31 -4.89 -3.68 -12.69
N PHE A 32 -5.96 -3.99 -11.96
CA PHE A 32 -7.31 -3.68 -12.40
C PHE A 32 -7.55 -2.16 -12.50
N LEU A 33 -7.12 -1.39 -11.48
CA LEU A 33 -7.21 0.08 -11.48
C LEU A 33 -6.41 0.70 -12.63
N LEU A 34 -5.23 0.15 -12.95
CA LEU A 34 -4.46 0.59 -14.11
C LEU A 34 -5.19 0.32 -15.43
N VAL A 35 -5.77 -0.88 -15.58
CA VAL A 35 -6.53 -1.24 -16.79
C VAL A 35 -7.76 -0.36 -16.95
N VAL A 36 -8.47 -0.07 -15.86
CA VAL A 36 -9.64 0.82 -15.87
C VAL A 36 -9.22 2.26 -16.17
N GLY A 37 -8.22 2.78 -15.47
CA GLY A 37 -7.80 4.18 -15.57
C GLY A 37 -7.12 4.52 -16.92
N PHE A 38 -6.23 3.65 -17.42
CA PHE A 38 -5.56 3.87 -18.70
C PHE A 38 -6.33 3.31 -19.91
N GLY A 39 -7.22 2.34 -19.67
CA GLY A 39 -8.04 1.75 -20.71
C GLY A 39 -9.34 2.51 -20.98
N GLU A 40 -9.59 3.60 -20.24
CA GLU A 40 -10.84 4.38 -20.31
C GLU A 40 -12.10 3.48 -20.26
N LEU A 41 -12.00 2.40 -19.45
CA LEU A 41 -13.10 1.46 -19.31
C LEU A 41 -14.17 2.06 -18.41
N ASP A 42 -15.39 2.14 -18.94
CA ASP A 42 -16.56 2.54 -18.17
C ASP A 42 -16.93 1.42 -17.19
N VAL A 43 -16.70 1.65 -15.91
CA VAL A 43 -17.05 0.71 -14.84
C VAL A 43 -18.13 1.30 -13.94
N PRO A 44 -19.06 0.47 -13.45
CA PRO A 44 -20.06 0.94 -12.50
C PRO A 44 -19.39 1.61 -11.27
N VAL A 45 -19.88 2.78 -10.88
CA VAL A 45 -19.34 3.57 -9.76
C VAL A 45 -19.15 2.74 -8.50
N GLY A 46 -20.12 1.89 -8.17
CA GLY A 46 -20.01 1.00 -7.00
C GLY A 46 -18.85 0.01 -7.07
N LEU A 47 -18.50 -0.48 -8.26
CA LEU A 47 -17.34 -1.35 -8.45
C LEU A 47 -16.04 -0.56 -8.30
N GLY A 48 -15.95 0.62 -8.89
CA GLY A 48 -14.80 1.52 -8.72
C GLY A 48 -14.56 1.86 -7.25
N ASN A 49 -15.61 2.21 -6.51
CA ASN A 49 -15.54 2.51 -5.09
C ASN A 49 -15.08 1.30 -4.26
N LEU A 50 -15.62 0.11 -4.54
CA LEU A 50 -15.21 -1.12 -3.88
C LEU A 50 -13.71 -1.41 -4.11
N LEU A 51 -13.24 -1.26 -5.35
CA LEU A 51 -11.84 -1.50 -5.69
C LEU A 51 -10.90 -0.51 -4.97
N ASN A 52 -11.27 0.75 -4.87
CA ASN A 52 -10.50 1.75 -4.14
C ASN A 52 -10.48 1.47 -2.64
N PHE A 53 -11.60 1.04 -2.06
CA PHE A 53 -11.64 0.60 -0.67
C PHE A 53 -10.74 -0.61 -0.44
N LEU A 54 -10.83 -1.63 -1.29
CA LEU A 54 -9.99 -2.82 -1.21
C LEU A 54 -8.51 -2.50 -1.40
N TRP A 55 -8.18 -1.54 -2.27
CA TRP A 55 -6.83 -1.03 -2.43
C TRP A 55 -6.30 -0.42 -1.13
N GLY A 56 -7.03 0.54 -0.53
CA GLY A 56 -6.64 1.18 0.73
C GLY A 56 -6.54 0.17 1.89
N PHE A 57 -7.49 -0.75 2.00
CA PHE A 57 -7.48 -1.81 3.01
C PHE A 57 -6.29 -2.75 2.84
N SER A 58 -5.98 -3.16 1.61
CA SER A 58 -4.83 -4.01 1.32
C SER A 58 -3.52 -3.31 1.64
N LEU A 59 -3.40 -2.03 1.28
CA LEU A 59 -2.25 -1.19 1.60
C LEU A 59 -2.03 -1.07 3.11
N PHE A 60 -3.09 -0.76 3.85
CA PHE A 60 -3.05 -0.70 5.32
C PHE A 60 -2.59 -2.02 5.93
N SER A 61 -3.15 -3.13 5.46
CA SER A 61 -2.80 -4.46 5.95
C SER A 61 -1.35 -4.84 5.64
N ILE A 62 -0.81 -4.47 4.46
CA ILE A 62 0.60 -4.67 4.11
C ILE A 62 1.50 -3.90 5.07
N ILE A 63 1.18 -2.64 5.36
CA ILE A 63 1.93 -1.79 6.28
C ILE A 63 1.97 -2.43 7.68
N LEU A 64 0.82 -2.82 8.22
CA LEU A 64 0.75 -3.44 9.55
C LEU A 64 1.51 -4.76 9.60
N ALA A 65 1.34 -5.62 8.60
CA ALA A 65 2.05 -6.89 8.50
C ALA A 65 3.57 -6.68 8.41
N GLY A 66 4.01 -5.68 7.62
CA GLY A 66 5.42 -5.34 7.51
C GLY A 66 6.04 -4.91 8.83
N TYR A 67 5.37 -4.07 9.61
CA TYR A 67 5.84 -3.71 10.95
C TYR A 67 5.94 -4.94 11.88
N TYR A 68 5.09 -5.93 11.70
CA TYR A 68 5.22 -7.17 12.44
C TYR A 68 6.52 -7.94 12.12
N LEU A 69 6.99 -7.89 10.87
CA LEU A 69 8.26 -8.51 10.48
C LEU A 69 9.49 -7.89 11.17
N VAL A 70 9.41 -6.61 11.48
CA VAL A 70 10.53 -5.81 12.03
C VAL A 70 10.29 -5.36 13.48
N LYS A 71 9.34 -5.96 14.17
CA LYS A 71 8.92 -5.55 15.53
C LYS A 71 10.06 -5.43 16.54
N ASP A 72 11.14 -6.21 16.35
CA ASP A 72 12.31 -6.21 17.24
C ASP A 72 13.42 -5.24 16.76
N GLN A 73 13.25 -4.58 15.61
CA GLN A 73 14.24 -3.71 14.98
C GLN A 73 13.80 -2.25 14.90
N VAL A 74 12.49 -2.01 14.96
CA VAL A 74 11.88 -0.69 14.79
C VAL A 74 11.10 -0.34 16.06
N PRO A 75 11.23 0.89 16.59
CA PRO A 75 10.49 1.32 17.76
C PRO A 75 8.97 1.19 17.60
N ASP A 76 8.29 0.74 18.64
CA ASP A 76 6.84 0.50 18.63
C ASP A 76 6.00 1.72 18.23
N TYR A 77 6.45 2.91 18.61
CA TYR A 77 5.71 4.15 18.29
C TYR A 77 5.52 4.39 16.77
N TRP A 78 6.43 3.92 15.91
CA TRP A 78 6.26 4.01 14.47
C TRP A 78 5.12 3.11 13.98
N ARG A 79 5.05 1.89 14.52
CA ARG A 79 3.95 0.97 14.24
C ARG A 79 2.63 1.55 14.70
N GLU A 80 2.57 2.07 15.90
CA GLU A 80 1.36 2.64 16.50
C GLU A 80 0.90 3.89 15.74
N ALA A 81 1.82 4.82 15.44
CA ALA A 81 1.52 6.01 14.66
C ALA A 81 1.01 5.67 13.26
N SER A 82 1.65 4.72 12.58
CA SER A 82 1.23 4.29 11.25
C SER A 82 -0.11 3.54 11.26
N ALA A 83 -0.39 2.77 12.32
CA ALA A 83 -1.67 2.10 12.50
C ALA A 83 -2.81 3.11 12.74
N ILE A 84 -2.59 4.10 13.59
CA ILE A 84 -3.57 5.15 13.87
C ILE A 84 -3.81 5.99 12.61
N LEU A 85 -2.74 6.47 11.97
CA LEU A 85 -2.84 7.27 10.75
C LEU A 85 -3.54 6.48 9.62
N GLY A 86 -3.11 5.25 9.37
CA GLY A 86 -3.71 4.39 8.35
C GLY A 86 -5.17 4.07 8.64
N GLY A 87 -5.53 3.85 9.91
CA GLY A 87 -6.92 3.66 10.32
C GLY A 87 -7.79 4.89 10.07
N VAL A 88 -7.30 6.09 10.40
CA VAL A 88 -7.98 7.36 10.13
C VAL A 88 -8.17 7.57 8.63
N ILE A 89 -7.13 7.33 7.83
CA ILE A 89 -7.20 7.45 6.38
C ILE A 89 -8.21 6.45 5.81
N LEU A 90 -8.24 5.20 6.31
CA LEU A 90 -9.17 4.18 5.85
C LEU A 90 -10.63 4.55 6.13
N VAL A 91 -10.90 5.13 7.31
CA VAL A 91 -12.23 5.66 7.67
C VAL A 91 -12.59 6.84 6.77
N GLY A 92 -11.66 7.77 6.54
CA GLY A 92 -11.85 8.89 5.61
C GLY A 92 -12.17 8.41 4.19
N THR A 93 -11.44 7.40 3.71
CA THR A 93 -11.72 6.69 2.45
C THR A 93 -13.15 6.20 2.39
N PHE A 94 -13.57 5.49 3.41
CA PHE A 94 -14.92 4.91 3.46
C PHE A 94 -16.01 5.99 3.43
N ILE A 95 -15.81 7.08 4.17
CA ILE A 95 -16.74 8.22 4.18
C ILE A 95 -16.81 8.86 2.80
N GLU A 96 -15.67 9.09 2.16
CA GLU A 96 -15.60 9.73 0.85
C GLU A 96 -16.29 8.90 -0.23
N ILE A 97 -16.00 7.61 -0.34
CA ILE A 97 -16.64 6.72 -1.33
C ILE A 97 -18.12 6.45 -1.05
N SER A 98 -18.59 6.74 0.16
CA SER A 98 -20.00 6.62 0.54
C SER A 98 -20.79 7.90 0.26
N SER A 99 -20.13 9.01 -0.12
CA SER A 99 -20.79 10.26 -0.47
C SER A 99 -21.49 10.12 -1.81
N PRO A 100 -22.78 10.57 -1.92
CA PRO A 100 -23.51 10.54 -3.18
C PRO A 100 -22.94 11.48 -4.24
N GLU A 101 -22.14 12.48 -3.85
CA GLU A 101 -21.47 13.41 -4.75
C GLU A 101 -20.16 12.84 -5.32
N TYR A 102 -19.75 11.67 -4.81
CA TYR A 102 -18.51 11.04 -5.20
C TYR A 102 -18.65 10.38 -6.57
N THR A 103 -17.91 10.89 -7.54
CA THR A 103 -17.70 10.25 -8.84
C THR A 103 -16.22 10.15 -9.11
N LEU A 104 -15.78 9.09 -9.78
CA LEU A 104 -14.40 8.92 -10.23
C LEU A 104 -13.92 10.12 -11.07
N ASP A 105 -14.82 10.74 -11.81
CA ASP A 105 -14.55 11.90 -12.68
C ASP A 105 -14.29 13.20 -11.90
N ASN A 106 -14.72 13.29 -10.64
CA ASN A 106 -14.56 14.49 -9.83
C ASN A 106 -13.22 14.59 -9.10
N GLY A 107 -12.27 13.69 -9.35
CA GLY A 107 -10.96 13.70 -8.70
C GLY A 107 -11.00 13.45 -7.19
N GLY A 108 -12.12 12.95 -6.64
CA GLY A 108 -12.36 12.77 -5.21
C GLY A 108 -11.36 11.87 -4.49
N PHE A 109 -10.59 11.04 -5.21
CA PHE A 109 -9.53 10.20 -4.64
C PHE A 109 -8.22 10.92 -4.35
N VAL A 110 -8.04 12.12 -4.86
CA VAL A 110 -6.75 12.81 -4.80
C VAL A 110 -6.26 13.04 -3.37
N PRO A 111 -7.11 13.54 -2.43
CA PRO A 111 -6.70 13.70 -1.03
C PRO A 111 -6.28 12.39 -0.40
N MET A 112 -7.00 11.32 -0.69
CA MET A 112 -6.73 10.00 -0.16
C MET A 112 -5.39 9.44 -0.61
N TYR A 113 -5.10 9.51 -1.90
CA TYR A 113 -3.82 9.07 -2.43
C TYR A 113 -2.66 9.84 -1.82
N PHE A 114 -2.83 11.13 -1.56
CA PHE A 114 -1.83 11.95 -0.89
C PHE A 114 -1.52 11.41 0.52
N PHE A 115 -2.54 11.23 1.35
CA PHE A 115 -2.35 10.75 2.72
C PHE A 115 -1.86 9.30 2.78
N TRP A 116 -2.37 8.42 1.92
CA TRP A 116 -1.86 7.07 1.79
C TRP A 116 -0.42 7.04 1.31
N GLY A 117 -0.07 7.90 0.35
CA GLY A 117 1.30 8.07 -0.11
C GLY A 117 2.25 8.45 1.03
N PHE A 118 1.83 9.41 1.86
CA PHE A 118 2.62 9.86 3.02
C PHE A 118 2.81 8.74 4.06
N ASN A 119 1.74 8.07 4.48
CA ASN A 119 1.83 6.98 5.43
C ASN A 119 2.73 5.84 4.92
N SER A 120 2.59 5.51 3.65
CA SER A 120 3.41 4.48 3.01
C SER A 120 4.85 4.89 2.82
N LEU A 121 5.12 6.15 2.54
CA LEU A 121 6.50 6.67 2.48
C LEU A 121 7.18 6.58 3.85
N ILE A 122 6.51 7.00 4.92
CA ILE A 122 7.02 6.84 6.30
C ILE A 122 7.32 5.38 6.58
N TYR A 123 6.39 4.46 6.25
CA TYR A 123 6.61 3.03 6.39
C TYR A 123 7.86 2.56 5.64
N ASN A 124 8.02 2.92 4.36
CA ASN A 124 9.16 2.49 3.56
C ASN A 124 10.49 3.03 4.09
N LEU A 125 10.52 4.29 4.55
CA LEU A 125 11.71 4.89 5.17
C LEU A 125 12.06 4.19 6.50
N THR A 126 11.06 3.79 7.26
CA THR A 126 11.24 3.04 8.51
C THR A 126 11.76 1.62 8.26
N MET A 127 11.29 0.97 7.18
CA MET A 127 11.74 -0.38 6.78
C MET A 127 13.16 -0.40 6.21
N ARG A 128 13.63 0.76 5.72
CA ARG A 128 14.94 0.86 5.08
C ARG A 128 16.05 0.45 6.03
N GLY A 129 16.89 -0.46 5.57
CA GLY A 129 18.03 -0.95 6.34
C GLY A 129 17.70 -2.06 7.35
N THR A 130 16.43 -2.48 7.48
CA THR A 130 16.06 -3.64 8.31
C THR A 130 16.42 -4.98 7.65
N GLY A 131 16.73 -4.97 6.35
CA GLY A 131 17.02 -6.16 5.56
C GLY A 131 15.79 -7.02 5.25
N VAL A 132 14.59 -6.56 5.58
CA VAL A 132 13.32 -7.28 5.28
C VAL A 132 13.01 -7.24 3.80
N PHE A 133 13.18 -6.07 3.18
CA PHE A 133 13.03 -5.91 1.74
C PHE A 133 14.38 -5.95 1.05
N ARG A 134 14.41 -6.52 -0.16
CA ARG A 134 15.56 -6.36 -1.03
C ARG A 134 15.66 -4.89 -1.46
N PRO A 135 16.87 -4.31 -1.54
CA PRO A 135 17.05 -2.88 -1.81
C PRO A 135 16.30 -2.38 -3.05
N ILE A 136 16.19 -3.20 -4.09
CA ILE A 136 15.46 -2.83 -5.31
C ILE A 136 13.97 -2.55 -5.04
N TYR A 137 13.33 -3.35 -4.19
CA TYR A 137 11.93 -3.16 -3.85
C TYR A 137 11.72 -1.94 -2.95
N GLU A 138 12.67 -1.66 -2.04
CA GLU A 138 12.65 -0.43 -1.23
C GLU A 138 12.69 0.81 -2.12
N TYR A 139 13.64 0.88 -3.06
CA TYR A 139 13.76 2.03 -3.96
C TYR A 139 12.56 2.19 -4.88
N LEU A 140 12.04 1.12 -5.45
CA LEU A 140 10.84 1.17 -6.30
C LEU A 140 9.62 1.64 -5.52
N SER A 141 9.44 1.17 -4.30
CA SER A 141 8.34 1.57 -3.43
C SER A 141 8.43 3.04 -3.04
N ILE A 142 9.60 3.51 -2.61
CA ILE A 142 9.85 4.92 -2.26
C ILE A 142 9.60 5.83 -3.48
N PHE A 143 10.16 5.49 -4.64
CA PHE A 143 9.95 6.25 -5.87
C PHE A 143 8.47 6.34 -6.23
N GLY A 144 7.75 5.21 -6.15
CA GLY A 144 6.33 5.16 -6.44
C GLY A 144 5.50 6.05 -5.51
N PHE A 145 5.74 6.00 -4.20
CA PHE A 145 5.00 6.84 -3.26
C PHE A 145 5.36 8.32 -3.34
N ILE A 146 6.61 8.65 -3.61
CA ILE A 146 6.99 10.05 -3.89
C ILE A 146 6.23 10.57 -5.12
N SER A 147 6.14 9.77 -6.19
CA SER A 147 5.38 10.14 -7.39
C SER A 147 3.91 10.37 -7.05
N ILE A 148 3.27 9.47 -6.29
CA ILE A 148 1.88 9.62 -5.86
C ILE A 148 1.69 10.90 -5.03
N ILE A 149 2.56 11.18 -4.06
CA ILE A 149 2.49 12.37 -3.21
C ILE A 149 2.60 13.64 -4.04
N ILE A 150 3.56 13.70 -4.98
CA ILE A 150 3.75 14.88 -5.83
C ILE A 150 2.51 15.12 -6.69
N PHE A 151 2.01 14.11 -7.37
CA PHE A 151 0.88 14.25 -8.28
C PHE A 151 -0.43 14.56 -7.54
N SER A 152 -0.72 13.82 -6.46
CA SER A 152 -1.93 14.06 -5.68
C SER A 152 -1.85 15.38 -4.91
N GLY A 153 -0.68 15.74 -4.39
CA GLY A 153 -0.46 17.03 -3.72
C GLY A 153 -0.57 18.22 -4.67
N ALA A 154 -0.05 18.12 -5.89
CA ALA A 154 -0.19 19.16 -6.90
C ALA A 154 -1.66 19.46 -7.21
N ASN A 155 -2.47 18.42 -7.37
CA ASN A 155 -3.91 18.58 -7.58
C ASN A 155 -4.60 19.12 -6.32
N MET A 156 -4.34 18.52 -5.15
CA MET A 156 -5.04 18.85 -3.89
C MET A 156 -4.79 20.29 -3.43
N PHE A 157 -3.54 20.79 -3.52
CA PHE A 157 -3.16 22.08 -2.94
C PHE A 157 -3.11 23.21 -3.95
N PHE A 158 -2.95 22.90 -5.24
CA PHE A 158 -2.73 23.91 -6.27
C PHE A 158 -3.76 23.85 -7.40
N ASP A 159 -4.74 22.95 -7.30
CA ASP A 159 -5.73 22.70 -8.37
C ASP A 159 -5.05 22.51 -9.75
N TYR A 160 -3.89 21.87 -9.71
CA TYR A 160 -3.05 21.71 -10.88
C TYR A 160 -3.40 20.41 -11.59
N ALA A 161 -4.07 20.53 -12.73
CA ALA A 161 -4.31 19.40 -13.60
C ALA A 161 -2.99 18.92 -14.20
N ILE A 162 -2.70 17.64 -14.04
CA ILE A 162 -1.46 17.03 -14.55
C ILE A 162 -1.49 17.04 -16.08
N PRO A 163 -0.52 17.71 -16.75
CA PRO A 163 -0.45 17.69 -18.21
C PRO A 163 -0.33 16.27 -18.76
N GLU A 164 -1.00 15.99 -19.87
CA GLU A 164 -0.98 14.67 -20.52
C GLU A 164 0.47 14.17 -20.78
N SER A 165 1.38 15.08 -21.11
CA SER A 165 2.80 14.76 -21.34
C SER A 165 3.52 14.18 -20.13
N ILE A 166 3.01 14.40 -18.89
CA ILE A 166 3.63 13.96 -17.64
C ILE A 166 2.87 12.77 -17.03
N GLN A 167 1.63 12.52 -17.45
CA GLN A 167 0.83 11.38 -16.96
C GLN A 167 1.56 10.03 -17.03
N PRO A 168 2.36 9.71 -18.07
CA PRO A 168 3.13 8.48 -18.10
C PRO A 168 4.10 8.32 -16.92
N ILE A 169 4.66 9.41 -16.39
CA ILE A 169 5.56 9.37 -15.21
C ILE A 169 4.79 8.91 -13.98
N PHE A 170 3.56 9.38 -13.82
CA PHE A 170 2.68 8.90 -12.74
C PHE A 170 2.40 7.40 -12.88
N GLY A 171 2.08 6.93 -14.10
CA GLY A 171 1.88 5.51 -14.37
C GLY A 171 3.10 4.65 -14.05
N ILE A 172 4.31 5.12 -14.40
CA ILE A 172 5.57 4.45 -14.04
C ILE A 172 5.75 4.43 -12.51
N GLY A 173 5.47 5.54 -11.83
CA GLY A 173 5.50 5.61 -10.36
C GLY A 173 4.52 4.63 -9.72
N TRP A 174 3.32 4.53 -10.25
CA TRP A 174 2.31 3.59 -9.77
C TRP A 174 2.77 2.14 -9.93
N ILE A 175 3.28 1.76 -11.11
CA ILE A 175 3.84 0.42 -11.36
C ILE A 175 5.01 0.14 -10.42
N ALA A 176 5.90 1.10 -10.22
CA ALA A 176 7.02 0.97 -9.30
C ALA A 176 6.56 0.71 -7.85
N MET A 177 5.50 1.40 -7.38
CA MET A 177 4.88 1.14 -6.09
C MET A 177 4.33 -0.28 -6.00
N VAL A 178 3.61 -0.75 -7.01
CA VAL A 178 3.03 -2.10 -7.02
C VAL A 178 4.11 -3.17 -6.94
N ILE A 179 5.18 -3.03 -7.71
CA ILE A 179 6.31 -3.96 -7.68
C ILE A 179 7.07 -3.82 -6.35
N GLY A 180 7.40 -2.61 -5.94
CA GLY A 180 8.19 -2.35 -4.74
C GLY A 180 7.48 -2.81 -3.47
N LEU A 181 6.29 -2.30 -3.21
CA LEU A 181 5.55 -2.64 -2.00
C LEU A 181 4.81 -3.98 -2.12
N GLY A 182 4.00 -4.15 -3.16
CA GLY A 182 3.15 -5.34 -3.31
C GLY A 182 3.98 -6.62 -3.49
N TYR A 183 4.79 -6.68 -4.52
CA TYR A 183 5.61 -7.86 -4.79
C TYR A 183 6.76 -8.00 -3.79
N GLY A 184 7.38 -6.90 -3.36
CA GLY A 184 8.39 -6.90 -2.30
C GLY A 184 7.87 -7.50 -1.00
N SER A 185 6.67 -7.13 -0.55
CA SER A 185 6.02 -7.72 0.63
C SER A 185 5.71 -9.20 0.44
N TYR A 186 5.21 -9.59 -0.74
CA TYR A 186 4.95 -10.99 -1.06
C TYR A 186 6.20 -11.87 -0.92
N VAL A 187 7.34 -11.39 -1.44
CA VAL A 187 8.62 -12.09 -1.35
C VAL A 187 9.12 -12.13 0.10
N ALA A 188 9.13 -10.99 0.81
CA ALA A 188 9.62 -10.89 2.18
C ALA A 188 8.89 -11.87 3.12
N TRP A 189 7.56 -11.99 3.00
CA TRP A 189 6.80 -12.97 3.76
C TRP A 189 7.09 -14.42 3.32
N GLY A 190 7.35 -14.65 2.03
CA GLY A 190 7.78 -15.96 1.52
C GLY A 190 9.10 -16.41 2.16
N ASP A 191 10.09 -15.54 2.15
CA ASP A 191 11.42 -15.79 2.72
C ASP A 191 11.31 -16.04 4.23
N LYS A 192 10.50 -15.25 4.95
CA LYS A 192 10.28 -15.40 6.39
C LYS A 192 9.62 -16.74 6.76
N MET A 193 8.62 -17.17 5.99
CA MET A 193 7.97 -18.47 6.23
C MET A 193 8.89 -19.64 5.97
N SER A 194 9.72 -19.58 4.92
CA SER A 194 10.70 -20.62 4.59
C SER A 194 11.75 -20.78 5.71
N SER A 195 12.25 -19.67 6.26
CA SER A 195 13.24 -19.70 7.34
C SER A 195 12.68 -20.16 8.69
N SER A 196 11.37 -20.24 8.86
CA SER A 196 10.73 -20.71 10.10
C SER A 196 10.45 -22.21 10.09
N THR A 197 10.68 -22.90 8.97
CA THR A 197 10.50 -24.35 8.80
C THR A 197 11.80 -25.16 8.92
N GLU A 198 12.94 -24.48 8.93
CA GLU A 198 14.26 -25.04 9.24
C GLU A 198 14.58 -24.89 10.76
#